data_a305e3ff963c537fa05cd945d9084392
#
_entry.id   a305e3ff963c537fa05cd945d9084392
#
_cell.length_a   1.000
_cell.length_b   1.000
_cell.length_c   1.000
_cell.angle_alpha   90.00
_cell.angle_beta   90.00
_cell.angle_gamma   90.00
#
_symmetry.space_group_name_H-M   'P 1'
#
loop_
_entity.id
_entity.type
_entity.pdbx_description
1 polymer ?
#
loop_
_entity_poly.entity_id
_entity_poly.type
_entity_poly.pdbx_seq_one_letter_code
_entity_poly.pdbx_strand_id
1 'polypeptide(L)'
;MSKPHLVVVGGGPAGMAAAVQAVRFGMAVTVLDESAALGGQYFRGRQDSKMAGSPRRFLDAHNEVDVLLETSVVDAPMDGQLSIWNEARGVLALPYDALIIATGAYDRPVALPGWTLPGVFTAGGASTLTKAYGVTPGQSLLVAGSGPFLLSVADDLSSKGCQVEVIEATPLSTSIRGLPIIARDPEIMRQTLGFLTRLSARRVRRRYGHIVTSIHGQDRVEAATIQKVDDEWRPVPGSEKTIAVDGVCLGFGFVPQLELAQALECAIDYDEAASEFSIRVDDSLRTSRPRVYAAGEVTGIGGVRVALAEGQLAGLTSVHDAGLINSETYMVERKRMVARLAHIRQIANWLRQAYRPRPGLWSLAEPTTMLCRCEDVTLATAEAALTNNPPTPYAVKTATRVGMGLCQGRICSPYLIEWLRARYNYRIPHGGRPWRIRPPLRPVPLGDWLAPEVA
;
A
#
# COMPACT_ATOMS: atom_id res chain seq x y z
N MET A 1 14.99 -33.38 15.67
CA MET A 1 13.97 -32.32 15.76
C MET A 1 13.74 -31.73 14.39
N SER A 2 12.51 -31.56 13.95
CA SER A 2 12.21 -30.86 12.69
C SER A 2 12.72 -29.42 12.77
N LYS A 3 13.16 -28.85 11.62
CA LYS A 3 13.54 -27.43 11.56
C LYS A 3 12.30 -26.57 11.88
N PRO A 4 12.43 -25.49 12.68
CA PRO A 4 11.34 -24.55 12.87
C PRO A 4 10.86 -23.98 11.53
N HIS A 5 9.54 -23.88 11.36
CA HIS A 5 8.91 -23.46 10.11
C HIS A 5 8.43 -22.02 10.18
N LEU A 6 8.99 -21.16 9.32
CA LEU A 6 8.59 -19.78 9.12
C LEU A 6 7.65 -19.66 7.91
N VAL A 7 6.48 -19.10 8.12
CA VAL A 7 5.61 -18.67 7.02
C VAL A 7 5.76 -17.16 6.83
N VAL A 8 5.98 -16.73 5.58
CA VAL A 8 6.06 -15.32 5.18
C VAL A 8 4.90 -15.01 4.26
N VAL A 9 4.01 -14.12 4.65
CA VAL A 9 2.85 -13.70 3.85
C VAL A 9 3.16 -12.42 3.11
N GLY A 10 3.34 -12.53 1.80
CA GLY A 10 3.72 -11.48 0.86
C GLY A 10 5.13 -11.68 0.31
N GLY A 11 5.23 -12.01 -0.97
CA GLY A 11 6.48 -12.22 -1.72
C GLY A 11 7.08 -10.92 -2.29
N GLY A 12 6.76 -9.77 -1.68
CA GLY A 12 7.34 -8.48 -2.00
C GLY A 12 8.77 -8.31 -1.46
N PRO A 13 9.38 -7.12 -1.60
CA PRO A 13 10.76 -6.86 -1.14
C PRO A 13 11.00 -7.23 0.33
N ALA A 14 10.06 -6.93 1.22
CA ALA A 14 10.20 -7.26 2.65
C ALA A 14 10.18 -8.76 2.89
N GLY A 15 9.17 -9.46 2.32
CA GLY A 15 9.03 -10.91 2.52
C GLY A 15 10.20 -11.69 1.93
N MET A 16 10.64 -11.36 0.73
CA MET A 16 11.82 -12.00 0.13
C MET A 16 13.09 -11.78 0.98
N ALA A 17 13.30 -10.55 1.49
CA ALA A 17 14.45 -10.25 2.33
C ALA A 17 14.39 -11.02 3.66
N ALA A 18 13.20 -11.18 4.24
CA ALA A 18 12.99 -11.96 5.45
C ALA A 18 13.26 -13.46 5.23
N ALA A 19 12.72 -14.00 4.14
CA ALA A 19 12.91 -15.42 3.79
C ALA A 19 14.38 -15.77 3.57
N VAL A 20 15.10 -14.96 2.78
CA VAL A 20 16.55 -15.12 2.56
C VAL A 20 17.33 -15.12 3.88
N GLN A 21 17.00 -14.18 4.77
CA GLN A 21 17.67 -14.09 6.05
C GLN A 21 17.36 -15.30 6.95
N ALA A 22 16.14 -15.79 6.98
CA ALA A 22 15.74 -16.94 7.79
C ALA A 22 16.38 -18.25 7.30
N VAL A 23 16.38 -18.50 5.99
CA VAL A 23 17.02 -19.69 5.39
C VAL A 23 18.53 -19.71 5.67
N ARG A 24 19.21 -18.55 5.60
CA ARG A 24 20.64 -18.45 5.88
C ARG A 24 21.02 -19.05 7.24
N PHE A 25 20.13 -19.03 8.20
CA PHE A 25 20.35 -19.58 9.55
C PHE A 25 19.58 -20.90 9.80
N GLY A 26 19.15 -21.57 8.73
CA GLY A 26 18.65 -22.94 8.80
C GLY A 26 17.16 -23.10 9.14
N MET A 27 16.36 -22.04 9.09
CA MET A 27 14.91 -22.13 9.20
C MET A 27 14.28 -22.76 7.95
N ALA A 28 13.26 -23.59 8.09
CA ALA A 28 12.40 -23.95 6.97
C ALA A 28 11.49 -22.76 6.65
N VAL A 29 11.33 -22.40 5.37
CA VAL A 29 10.59 -21.18 4.99
C VAL A 29 9.61 -21.46 3.87
N THR A 30 8.36 -21.03 4.06
CA THR A 30 7.34 -20.97 3.01
C THR A 30 6.96 -19.50 2.77
N VAL A 31 7.02 -19.04 1.52
CA VAL A 31 6.58 -17.71 1.11
C VAL A 31 5.26 -17.83 0.36
N LEU A 32 4.23 -17.12 0.81
CA LEU A 32 2.93 -17.00 0.14
C LEU A 32 2.84 -15.69 -0.63
N ASP A 33 2.35 -15.71 -1.86
CA ASP A 33 1.96 -14.50 -2.59
C ASP A 33 0.69 -14.73 -3.40
N GLU A 34 -0.22 -13.75 -3.38
CA GLU A 34 -1.47 -13.79 -4.17
C GLU A 34 -1.25 -13.57 -5.68
N SER A 35 -0.04 -13.14 -6.06
CA SER A 35 0.33 -12.88 -7.46
C SER A 35 0.96 -14.14 -8.11
N ALA A 36 0.95 -14.16 -9.45
CA ALA A 36 1.60 -15.21 -10.24
C ALA A 36 3.14 -15.13 -10.23
N ALA A 37 3.73 -14.11 -9.58
CA ALA A 37 5.18 -13.95 -9.49
C ALA A 37 5.57 -13.16 -8.24
N LEU A 38 6.74 -13.52 -7.68
CA LEU A 38 7.36 -12.76 -6.59
C LEU A 38 7.79 -11.35 -7.04
N GLY A 39 7.98 -10.47 -6.06
CA GLY A 39 8.51 -9.12 -6.28
C GLY A 39 7.58 -8.00 -5.84
N GLY A 40 6.33 -8.31 -5.53
CA GLY A 40 5.31 -7.35 -5.12
C GLY A 40 5.15 -6.22 -6.15
N GLN A 41 4.75 -5.04 -5.72
CA GLN A 41 4.51 -3.91 -6.63
C GLN A 41 5.80 -3.28 -7.19
N TYR A 42 6.91 -3.41 -6.47
CA TYR A 42 8.16 -2.74 -6.86
C TYR A 42 8.91 -3.46 -7.99
N PHE A 43 9.05 -4.79 -7.90
CA PHE A 43 9.75 -5.60 -8.89
C PHE A 43 8.85 -6.14 -10.00
N ARG A 44 7.54 -5.90 -9.96
CA ARG A 44 6.59 -6.34 -10.99
C ARG A 44 7.03 -5.87 -12.37
N GLY A 45 7.10 -6.79 -13.34
CA GLY A 45 7.64 -6.54 -14.67
C GLY A 45 9.15 -6.32 -14.74
N ARG A 46 9.89 -6.44 -13.62
CA ARG A 46 11.35 -6.30 -13.53
C ARG A 46 12.02 -7.57 -13.01
N GLN A 47 11.53 -8.72 -13.39
CA GLN A 47 12.00 -10.02 -12.90
C GLN A 47 13.51 -10.26 -13.13
N ASP A 48 14.07 -9.65 -14.17
CA ASP A 48 15.51 -9.73 -14.50
C ASP A 48 16.38 -8.68 -13.82
N SER A 49 15.80 -7.88 -12.91
CA SER A 49 16.55 -6.83 -12.21
C SER A 49 17.70 -7.41 -11.39
N LYS A 50 18.91 -6.88 -11.58
CA LYS A 50 20.10 -7.21 -10.77
C LYS A 50 20.10 -6.52 -9.40
N MET A 51 19.04 -5.77 -9.06
CA MET A 51 18.92 -5.10 -7.76
C MET A 51 18.83 -6.13 -6.62
N ALA A 52 19.40 -5.78 -5.48
CA ALA A 52 19.23 -6.58 -4.26
C ALA A 52 17.75 -6.73 -3.92
N GLY A 53 17.31 -7.94 -3.57
CA GLY A 53 15.91 -8.26 -3.29
C GLY A 53 15.05 -8.48 -4.54
N SER A 54 15.62 -8.55 -5.76
CA SER A 54 14.85 -8.93 -6.94
C SER A 54 14.41 -10.41 -6.86
N PRO A 55 13.23 -10.77 -7.44
CA PRO A 55 12.72 -12.14 -7.39
C PRO A 55 13.72 -13.16 -7.93
N ARG A 56 14.40 -12.83 -9.03
CA ARG A 56 15.41 -13.70 -9.64
C ARG A 56 16.57 -13.98 -8.72
N ARG A 57 17.17 -12.94 -8.12
CA ARG A 57 18.28 -13.12 -7.16
C ARG A 57 17.86 -13.91 -5.92
N PHE A 58 16.60 -13.74 -5.50
CA PHE A 58 16.06 -14.53 -4.43
C PHE A 58 16.00 -16.01 -4.80
N LEU A 59 15.41 -16.35 -5.95
CA LEU A 59 15.31 -17.73 -6.44
C LEU A 59 16.68 -18.33 -6.74
N ASP A 60 17.57 -17.58 -7.40
CA ASP A 60 18.94 -18.05 -7.73
C ASP A 60 19.78 -18.35 -6.48
N ALA A 61 19.50 -17.67 -5.38
CA ALA A 61 20.27 -17.82 -4.13
C ALA A 61 19.72 -18.91 -3.20
N HIS A 62 18.42 -19.32 -3.32
CA HIS A 62 17.71 -20.07 -2.27
C HIS A 62 16.71 -21.08 -2.83
N ASN A 63 17.19 -22.22 -3.33
CA ASN A 63 16.33 -23.33 -3.78
C ASN A 63 15.59 -24.05 -2.63
N GLU A 64 15.89 -23.70 -1.37
CA GLU A 64 15.35 -24.33 -0.17
C GLU A 64 14.08 -23.63 0.35
N VAL A 65 13.59 -22.59 -0.35
CA VAL A 65 12.38 -21.88 0.03
C VAL A 65 11.20 -22.39 -0.75
N ASP A 66 10.17 -22.84 -0.05
CA ASP A 66 8.88 -23.19 -0.67
C ASP A 66 8.16 -21.90 -1.04
N VAL A 67 7.77 -21.76 -2.30
CA VAL A 67 7.04 -20.58 -2.80
C VAL A 67 5.67 -21.00 -3.30
N LEU A 68 4.63 -20.49 -2.64
CA LEU A 68 3.23 -20.71 -3.01
C LEU A 68 2.69 -19.42 -3.63
N LEU A 69 2.70 -19.36 -4.96
CA LEU A 69 2.12 -18.27 -5.75
C LEU A 69 0.62 -18.49 -5.93
N GLU A 70 -0.08 -17.41 -6.36
CA GLU A 70 -1.54 -17.43 -6.57
C GLU A 70 -2.29 -17.97 -5.35
N THR A 71 -1.70 -17.73 -4.15
CA THR A 71 -2.17 -18.26 -2.88
C THR A 71 -2.48 -17.12 -1.91
N SER A 72 -3.74 -17.05 -1.49
CA SER A 72 -4.24 -16.01 -0.59
C SER A 72 -4.45 -16.58 0.82
N VAL A 73 -4.10 -15.78 1.85
CA VAL A 73 -4.52 -16.07 3.22
C VAL A 73 -5.98 -15.61 3.37
N VAL A 74 -6.85 -16.52 3.76
CA VAL A 74 -8.30 -16.28 3.88
C VAL A 74 -8.78 -16.24 5.33
N ASP A 75 -8.03 -16.85 6.26
CA ASP A 75 -8.32 -16.80 7.69
C ASP A 75 -7.06 -17.09 8.53
N ALA A 76 -7.13 -16.76 9.82
CA ALA A 76 -6.17 -17.14 10.85
C ALA A 76 -6.97 -17.69 12.06
N PRO A 77 -7.48 -18.93 11.97
CA PRO A 77 -8.49 -19.45 12.90
C PRO A 77 -7.94 -19.69 14.30
N MET A 78 -6.64 -19.96 14.41
CA MET A 78 -5.95 -20.21 15.68
C MET A 78 -4.48 -19.83 15.62
N ASP A 79 -3.84 -19.70 16.79
CA ASP A 79 -2.40 -19.46 16.89
C ASP A 79 -1.62 -20.64 16.26
N GLY A 80 -0.67 -20.30 15.37
CA GLY A 80 0.18 -21.30 14.70
C GLY A 80 -0.41 -21.90 13.44
N GLN A 81 -1.57 -21.41 12.94
CA GLN A 81 -2.19 -21.93 11.73
C GLN A 81 -2.83 -20.80 10.91
N LEU A 82 -2.65 -20.86 9.60
CA LEU A 82 -3.38 -20.04 8.62
C LEU A 82 -4.31 -20.93 7.80
N SER A 83 -5.46 -20.38 7.37
CA SER A 83 -6.22 -20.95 6.24
C SER A 83 -5.79 -20.20 4.99
N ILE A 84 -5.32 -20.94 4.01
CA ILE A 84 -4.90 -20.42 2.71
C ILE A 84 -5.82 -20.95 1.63
N TRP A 85 -6.00 -20.17 0.57
CA TRP A 85 -6.77 -20.57 -0.60
C TRP A 85 -5.94 -20.44 -1.87
N ASN A 86 -6.03 -21.46 -2.69
CA ASN A 86 -5.47 -21.50 -4.04
C ASN A 86 -6.50 -22.13 -4.97
N GLU A 87 -6.68 -21.57 -6.17
CA GLU A 87 -7.72 -22.03 -7.13
C GLU A 87 -7.64 -23.52 -7.45
N ALA A 88 -6.42 -24.07 -7.55
CA ALA A 88 -6.21 -25.47 -7.90
C ALA A 88 -6.44 -26.45 -6.73
N ARG A 89 -6.34 -25.98 -5.47
CA ARG A 89 -6.33 -26.83 -4.27
C ARG A 89 -7.47 -26.56 -3.29
N GLY A 90 -8.24 -25.48 -3.50
CA GLY A 90 -9.25 -25.03 -2.55
C GLY A 90 -8.65 -24.40 -1.27
N VAL A 91 -9.36 -24.51 -0.16
CA VAL A 91 -8.93 -24.00 1.15
C VAL A 91 -8.13 -25.07 1.89
N LEU A 92 -6.92 -24.71 2.32
CA LEU A 92 -5.99 -25.60 3.03
C LEU A 92 -5.54 -24.98 4.35
N ALA A 93 -5.23 -25.82 5.32
CA ALA A 93 -4.58 -25.42 6.56
C ALA A 93 -3.06 -25.39 6.37
N LEU A 94 -2.41 -24.30 6.79
CA LEU A 94 -0.96 -24.14 6.78
C LEU A 94 -0.45 -23.85 8.19
N PRO A 95 0.18 -24.85 8.86
CA PRO A 95 0.77 -24.65 10.17
C PRO A 95 2.07 -23.85 10.08
N TYR A 96 2.41 -23.12 11.15
CA TYR A 96 3.67 -22.38 11.27
C TYR A 96 4.16 -22.32 12.74
N ASP A 97 5.48 -22.27 12.90
CA ASP A 97 6.12 -21.99 14.20
C ASP A 97 6.35 -20.47 14.36
N ALA A 98 6.57 -19.75 13.26
CA ALA A 98 6.71 -18.31 13.21
C ALA A 98 6.06 -17.73 11.94
N LEU A 99 5.57 -16.49 12.03
CA LEU A 99 4.86 -15.82 10.94
C LEU A 99 5.42 -14.41 10.73
N ILE A 100 5.71 -14.06 9.47
CA ILE A 100 6.03 -12.67 9.09
C ILE A 100 4.92 -12.12 8.19
N ILE A 101 4.28 -11.02 8.62
CA ILE A 101 3.31 -10.26 7.84
C ILE A 101 4.07 -9.25 6.99
N ALA A 102 4.11 -9.48 5.66
CA ALA A 102 4.77 -8.63 4.67
C ALA A 102 3.82 -8.30 3.50
N THR A 103 2.53 -8.14 3.79
CA THR A 103 1.43 -8.00 2.83
C THR A 103 1.45 -6.69 2.05
N GLY A 104 2.29 -5.74 2.42
CA GLY A 104 2.49 -4.50 1.68
C GLY A 104 1.35 -3.50 1.83
N ALA A 105 1.11 -2.73 0.77
CA ALA A 105 0.12 -1.66 0.74
C ALA A 105 -0.55 -1.58 -0.65
N TYR A 106 -1.69 -0.92 -0.71
CA TYR A 106 -2.37 -0.53 -1.95
C TYR A 106 -2.52 0.98 -2.04
N ASP A 107 -2.81 1.49 -3.25
CA ASP A 107 -3.03 2.94 -3.45
C ASP A 107 -4.15 3.45 -2.57
N ARG A 108 -4.00 4.65 -2.03
CA ARG A 108 -5.06 5.34 -1.29
C ARG A 108 -6.17 5.79 -2.25
N PRO A 109 -7.38 5.24 -2.14
CA PRO A 109 -8.51 5.70 -2.93
C PRO A 109 -9.00 7.06 -2.45
N VAL A 110 -9.40 7.92 -3.39
CA VAL A 110 -9.99 9.23 -3.11
C VAL A 110 -11.28 9.35 -3.91
N ALA A 111 -12.38 9.56 -3.21
CA ALA A 111 -13.66 9.86 -3.85
C ALA A 111 -13.71 11.34 -4.23
N LEU A 112 -13.85 11.62 -5.53
CA LEU A 112 -14.08 12.95 -6.10
C LEU A 112 -15.08 12.82 -7.27
N PRO A 113 -15.74 13.89 -7.70
CA PRO A 113 -16.70 13.82 -8.79
C PRO A 113 -16.10 13.17 -10.04
N GLY A 114 -16.77 12.12 -10.55
CA GLY A 114 -16.35 11.37 -11.74
C GLY A 114 -15.27 10.31 -11.53
N TRP A 115 -14.79 10.07 -10.31
CA TRP A 115 -13.70 9.08 -10.07
C TRP A 115 -14.05 7.63 -10.42
N THR A 116 -15.32 7.32 -10.64
CA THR A 116 -15.79 5.99 -11.02
C THR A 116 -15.90 5.77 -12.52
N LEU A 117 -15.66 6.81 -13.34
CA LEU A 117 -15.69 6.70 -14.81
C LEU A 117 -14.61 5.73 -15.33
N PRO A 118 -14.93 4.91 -16.33
CA PRO A 118 -13.93 4.16 -17.09
C PRO A 118 -12.84 5.12 -17.63
N GLY A 119 -11.56 4.77 -17.40
CA GLY A 119 -10.43 5.65 -17.68
C GLY A 119 -9.85 6.32 -16.44
N VAL A 120 -10.50 6.16 -15.25
CA VAL A 120 -9.90 6.54 -13.98
C VAL A 120 -9.20 5.34 -13.35
N PHE A 121 -7.94 5.50 -13.01
CA PHE A 121 -7.09 4.50 -12.39
C PHE A 121 -6.45 5.05 -11.11
N THR A 122 -6.01 4.18 -10.24
CA THR A 122 -5.00 4.57 -9.25
C THR A 122 -3.63 4.63 -9.92
N ALA A 123 -2.72 5.43 -9.40
CA ALA A 123 -1.38 5.60 -9.98
C ALA A 123 -0.60 4.27 -10.00
N GLY A 124 -0.70 3.46 -8.92
CA GLY A 124 -0.12 2.11 -8.87
C GLY A 124 -0.81 1.13 -9.79
N GLY A 125 -2.14 1.22 -9.95
CA GLY A 125 -2.89 0.44 -10.92
C GLY A 125 -2.42 0.71 -12.35
N ALA A 126 -2.28 1.97 -12.74
CA ALA A 126 -1.74 2.37 -14.05
C ALA A 126 -0.30 1.88 -14.27
N SER A 127 0.57 2.02 -13.24
CA SER A 127 1.94 1.50 -13.28
C SER A 127 1.97 -0.03 -13.43
N THR A 128 1.07 -0.73 -12.74
CA THR A 128 0.95 -2.20 -12.83
C THR A 128 0.53 -2.64 -14.24
N LEU A 129 -0.51 -2.03 -14.82
CA LEU A 129 -0.92 -2.31 -16.20
C LEU A 129 0.24 -2.13 -17.18
N THR A 130 0.99 -1.04 -17.04
CA THR A 130 2.09 -0.71 -17.94
C THR A 130 3.28 -1.64 -17.77
N LYS A 131 3.67 -1.98 -16.53
CA LYS A 131 4.86 -2.79 -16.24
C LYS A 131 4.63 -4.29 -16.44
N ALA A 132 3.50 -4.80 -15.95
CA ALA A 132 3.23 -6.23 -15.97
C ALA A 132 2.64 -6.71 -17.29
N TYR A 133 1.79 -5.89 -17.90
CA TYR A 133 1.01 -6.29 -19.07
C TYR A 133 1.36 -5.52 -20.34
N GLY A 134 2.20 -4.47 -20.25
CA GLY A 134 2.56 -3.63 -21.38
C GLY A 134 1.40 -2.76 -21.92
N VAL A 135 0.29 -2.69 -21.18
CA VAL A 135 -0.93 -1.96 -21.55
C VAL A 135 -0.89 -0.56 -20.93
N THR A 136 -1.20 0.47 -21.73
CA THR A 136 -1.34 1.84 -21.26
C THR A 136 -2.81 2.16 -20.96
N PRO A 137 -3.11 2.91 -19.88
CA PRO A 137 -4.48 3.24 -19.50
C PRO A 137 -5.17 4.25 -20.44
N GLY A 138 -4.43 4.87 -21.37
CA GLY A 138 -4.88 5.86 -22.35
C GLY A 138 -3.72 6.47 -23.11
N GLN A 139 -3.99 7.45 -23.96
CA GLN A 139 -2.99 8.16 -24.75
C GLN A 139 -2.65 9.55 -24.18
N SER A 140 -3.64 10.26 -23.65
CA SER A 140 -3.50 11.57 -23.02
C SER A 140 -3.90 11.49 -21.54
N LEU A 141 -2.92 11.53 -20.65
CA LEU A 141 -3.09 11.14 -19.26
C LEU A 141 -2.74 12.26 -18.28
N LEU A 142 -3.58 12.46 -17.27
CA LEU A 142 -3.20 13.16 -16.05
C LEU A 142 -2.72 12.16 -14.99
N VAL A 143 -1.51 12.37 -14.46
CA VAL A 143 -1.01 11.69 -13.27
C VAL A 143 -1.10 12.68 -12.12
N ALA A 144 -2.12 12.52 -11.28
CA ALA A 144 -2.51 13.53 -10.28
C ALA A 144 -2.48 12.98 -8.87
N GLY A 145 -1.98 13.76 -7.92
CA GLY A 145 -1.92 13.34 -6.52
C GLY A 145 -0.84 14.05 -5.73
N SER A 146 -0.10 13.29 -4.92
CA SER A 146 0.98 13.82 -4.08
C SER A 146 2.13 12.85 -3.92
N GLY A 147 3.34 13.36 -4.08
CA GLY A 147 4.57 12.66 -3.75
C GLY A 147 5.36 12.10 -4.93
N PRO A 148 6.60 11.67 -4.66
CA PRO A 148 7.57 11.31 -5.70
C PRO A 148 7.17 10.09 -6.53
N PHE A 149 6.23 9.27 -6.07
CA PHE A 149 5.71 8.13 -6.83
C PHE A 149 5.06 8.57 -8.15
N LEU A 150 4.44 9.76 -8.20
CA LEU A 150 3.87 10.32 -9.44
C LEU A 150 4.94 10.45 -10.55
N LEU A 151 6.18 10.79 -10.18
CA LEU A 151 7.28 10.90 -11.16
C LEU A 151 7.64 9.53 -11.77
N SER A 152 7.60 8.47 -10.97
CA SER A 152 7.85 7.10 -11.46
C SER A 152 6.74 6.65 -12.41
N VAL A 153 5.48 6.91 -12.06
CA VAL A 153 4.32 6.57 -12.91
C VAL A 153 4.37 7.36 -14.21
N ALA A 154 4.65 8.66 -14.14
CA ALA A 154 4.79 9.51 -15.33
C ALA A 154 5.94 9.06 -16.23
N ASP A 155 7.08 8.61 -15.66
CA ASP A 155 8.21 8.07 -16.41
C ASP A 155 7.82 6.76 -17.14
N ASP A 156 7.15 5.84 -16.44
CA ASP A 156 6.66 4.58 -17.01
C ASP A 156 5.71 4.84 -18.20
N LEU A 157 4.67 5.65 -18.00
CA LEU A 157 3.66 5.96 -19.01
C LEU A 157 4.24 6.73 -20.21
N SER A 158 5.04 7.78 -19.95
CA SER A 158 5.65 8.56 -21.02
C SER A 158 6.70 7.77 -21.80
N SER A 159 7.32 6.75 -21.19
CA SER A 159 8.24 5.83 -21.88
C SER A 159 7.53 4.95 -22.93
N LYS A 160 6.23 4.77 -22.78
CA LYS A 160 5.36 4.03 -23.72
C LYS A 160 4.71 4.92 -24.77
N GLY A 161 5.07 6.21 -24.82
CA GLY A 161 4.56 7.14 -25.81
C GLY A 161 3.30 7.91 -25.40
N CYS A 162 2.79 7.72 -24.18
CA CYS A 162 1.64 8.49 -23.69
C CYS A 162 2.02 9.97 -23.51
N GLN A 163 1.10 10.87 -23.84
CA GLN A 163 1.18 12.28 -23.44
C GLN A 163 0.77 12.39 -21.97
N VAL A 164 1.71 12.82 -21.13
CA VAL A 164 1.49 12.85 -19.67
C VAL A 164 1.64 14.27 -19.14
N GLU A 165 0.70 14.68 -18.30
CA GLU A 165 0.83 15.86 -17.45
C GLU A 165 0.74 15.45 -15.98
N VAL A 166 1.69 15.90 -15.15
CA VAL A 166 1.72 15.63 -13.71
C VAL A 166 1.09 16.78 -12.95
N ILE A 167 0.11 16.47 -12.11
CA ILE A 167 -0.58 17.41 -11.22
C ILE A 167 -0.22 17.05 -9.77
N GLU A 168 0.69 17.80 -9.19
CA GLU A 168 1.17 17.61 -7.82
C GLU A 168 0.47 18.60 -6.88
N ALA A 169 -0.25 18.07 -5.89
CA ALA A 169 -0.97 18.89 -4.90
C ALA A 169 -0.03 19.70 -4.01
N THR A 170 1.14 19.16 -3.72
CA THR A 170 2.14 19.80 -2.86
C THR A 170 2.88 20.91 -3.62
N PRO A 171 3.10 22.08 -3.01
CA PRO A 171 3.86 23.17 -3.65
C PRO A 171 5.33 22.79 -3.87
N LEU A 172 5.94 23.30 -4.94
CA LEU A 172 7.34 23.04 -5.28
C LEU A 172 8.30 23.38 -4.15
N SER A 173 7.98 24.39 -3.35
CA SER A 173 8.76 24.78 -2.18
C SER A 173 8.98 23.64 -1.19
N THR A 174 8.02 22.74 -1.04
CA THR A 174 8.14 21.55 -0.19
C THR A 174 9.21 20.59 -0.74
N SER A 175 9.21 20.33 -2.05
CA SER A 175 10.25 19.52 -2.68
C SER A 175 11.66 20.14 -2.51
N ILE A 176 11.76 21.47 -2.63
CA ILE A 176 13.03 22.20 -2.42
C ILE A 176 13.50 22.10 -0.96
N ARG A 177 12.60 22.22 0.02
CA ARG A 177 12.94 22.04 1.45
C ARG A 177 13.44 20.62 1.76
N GLY A 178 13.06 19.64 0.97
CA GLY A 178 13.53 18.25 1.11
C GLY A 178 14.92 17.98 0.54
N LEU A 179 15.47 18.86 -0.29
CA LEU A 179 16.78 18.64 -0.93
C LEU A 179 17.90 18.34 0.06
N PRO A 180 18.05 19.02 1.21
CA PRO A 180 19.13 18.72 2.15
C PRO A 180 19.05 17.31 2.75
N ILE A 181 17.86 16.77 2.96
CA ILE A 181 17.70 15.42 3.49
C ILE A 181 17.90 14.36 2.40
N ILE A 182 17.40 14.62 1.18
CA ILE A 182 17.59 13.75 0.02
C ILE A 182 19.06 13.70 -0.39
N ALA A 183 19.78 14.81 -0.30
CA ALA A 183 21.21 14.90 -0.65
C ALA A 183 22.13 14.05 0.25
N ARG A 184 21.65 13.65 1.44
CA ARG A 184 22.36 12.72 2.33
C ARG A 184 22.40 11.29 1.81
N ASP A 185 21.59 10.99 0.80
CA ASP A 185 21.54 9.67 0.17
C ASP A 185 21.79 9.79 -1.33
N PRO A 186 23.03 9.48 -1.79
CA PRO A 186 23.41 9.60 -3.20
C PRO A 186 22.55 8.77 -4.16
N GLU A 187 22.04 7.62 -3.70
CA GLU A 187 21.20 6.74 -4.53
C GLU A 187 19.84 7.38 -4.81
N ILE A 188 19.18 7.92 -3.76
CA ILE A 188 17.89 8.62 -3.92
C ILE A 188 18.08 9.89 -4.75
N MET A 189 19.17 10.63 -4.54
CA MET A 189 19.49 11.81 -5.35
C MET A 189 19.65 11.43 -6.83
N ARG A 190 20.41 10.38 -7.13
CA ARG A 190 20.63 9.88 -8.50
C ARG A 190 19.31 9.46 -9.15
N GLN A 191 18.45 8.74 -8.43
CA GLN A 191 17.13 8.33 -8.93
C GLN A 191 16.24 9.54 -9.22
N THR A 192 16.17 10.51 -8.29
CA THR A 192 15.38 11.74 -8.45
C THR A 192 15.82 12.53 -9.66
N LEU A 193 17.13 12.78 -9.80
CA LEU A 193 17.70 13.48 -10.96
C LEU A 193 17.42 12.69 -12.26
N GLY A 194 17.52 11.36 -12.22
CA GLY A 194 17.19 10.50 -13.33
C GLY A 194 15.74 10.64 -13.81
N PHE A 195 14.77 10.67 -12.89
CA PHE A 195 13.37 10.93 -13.24
C PHE A 195 13.20 12.34 -13.84
N LEU A 196 13.73 13.37 -13.18
CA LEU A 196 13.60 14.75 -13.64
C LEU A 196 14.18 14.97 -15.03
N THR A 197 15.35 14.37 -15.35
CA THR A 197 15.97 14.48 -16.67
C THR A 197 15.17 13.77 -17.75
N ARG A 198 14.71 12.51 -17.52
CA ARG A 198 13.91 11.76 -18.49
C ARG A 198 12.55 12.42 -18.75
N LEU A 199 11.85 12.85 -17.71
CA LEU A 199 10.56 13.55 -17.86
C LEU A 199 10.72 14.90 -18.59
N SER A 200 11.80 15.64 -18.35
CA SER A 200 12.09 16.87 -19.07
C SER A 200 12.44 16.61 -20.54
N ALA A 201 13.25 15.58 -20.85
CA ALA A 201 13.57 15.18 -22.21
C ALA A 201 12.31 14.76 -23.00
N ARG A 202 11.32 14.14 -22.36
CA ARG A 202 10.02 13.78 -22.96
C ARG A 202 8.98 14.91 -22.90
N ARG A 203 9.38 16.11 -22.45
CA ARG A 203 8.51 17.29 -22.33
C ARG A 203 7.28 17.08 -21.45
N VAL A 204 7.36 16.21 -20.45
CA VAL A 204 6.29 15.99 -19.49
C VAL A 204 6.08 17.26 -18.66
N ARG A 205 4.88 17.83 -18.78
CA ARG A 205 4.49 19.04 -18.04
C ARG A 205 4.20 18.70 -16.59
N ARG A 206 4.62 19.54 -15.64
CA ARG A 206 4.43 19.35 -14.20
C ARG A 206 3.86 20.63 -13.58
N ARG A 207 2.71 20.50 -12.91
CA ARG A 207 2.06 21.58 -12.17
C ARG A 207 2.07 21.25 -10.69
N TYR A 208 2.66 22.13 -9.90
CA TYR A 208 2.73 22.04 -8.45
C TYR A 208 1.67 22.93 -7.80
N GLY A 209 1.18 22.58 -6.60
CA GLY A 209 0.12 23.30 -5.92
C GLY A 209 -1.22 23.27 -6.66
N HIS A 210 -1.51 22.17 -7.38
CA HIS A 210 -2.76 21.96 -8.07
C HIS A 210 -3.32 20.56 -7.75
N ILE A 211 -4.63 20.44 -7.79
CA ILE A 211 -5.34 19.18 -7.56
C ILE A 211 -6.39 18.96 -8.66
N VAL A 212 -6.70 17.71 -8.98
CA VAL A 212 -7.88 17.37 -9.77
C VAL A 212 -9.10 17.46 -8.86
N THR A 213 -10.08 18.29 -9.21
CA THR A 213 -11.29 18.51 -8.42
C THR A 213 -12.50 17.77 -8.99
N SER A 214 -12.54 17.53 -10.29
CA SER A 214 -13.59 16.74 -10.92
C SER A 214 -13.10 16.10 -12.23
N ILE A 215 -13.72 14.98 -12.60
CA ILE A 215 -13.45 14.23 -13.82
C ILE A 215 -14.74 14.17 -14.61
N HIS A 216 -14.69 14.45 -15.91
CA HIS A 216 -15.83 14.61 -16.78
C HIS A 216 -15.83 13.57 -17.89
N GLY A 217 -17.03 13.18 -18.30
CA GLY A 217 -17.30 12.27 -19.40
C GLY A 217 -18.67 11.61 -19.22
N GLN A 218 -19.17 10.99 -20.25
CA GLN A 218 -20.44 10.26 -20.21
C GLN A 218 -20.17 8.76 -19.96
N ASP A 219 -19.53 8.08 -20.89
CA ASP A 219 -19.24 6.64 -20.78
C ASP A 219 -17.79 6.36 -20.34
N ARG A 220 -16.91 7.34 -20.47
CA ARG A 220 -15.50 7.30 -20.11
C ARG A 220 -14.98 8.69 -19.80
N VAL A 221 -13.75 8.77 -19.33
CA VAL A 221 -13.04 10.04 -19.14
C VAL A 221 -12.86 10.76 -20.49
N GLU A 222 -13.25 12.03 -20.54
CA GLU A 222 -13.08 12.95 -21.68
C GLU A 222 -12.32 14.21 -21.28
N ALA A 223 -12.43 14.62 -20.02
CA ALA A 223 -11.71 15.76 -19.47
C ALA A 223 -11.59 15.66 -17.95
N ALA A 224 -10.70 16.47 -17.37
CA ALA A 224 -10.64 16.69 -15.94
C ALA A 224 -10.43 18.17 -15.62
N THR A 225 -11.04 18.65 -14.54
CA THR A 225 -10.83 19.98 -14.01
C THR A 225 -9.76 19.95 -12.93
N ILE A 226 -8.78 20.82 -13.06
CA ILE A 226 -7.74 21.06 -12.06
C ILE A 226 -7.91 22.45 -11.48
N GLN A 227 -7.52 22.61 -10.21
CA GLN A 227 -7.50 23.92 -9.52
C GLN A 227 -6.22 24.09 -8.73
N LYS A 228 -5.81 25.35 -8.55
CA LYS A 228 -4.80 25.69 -7.54
C LYS A 228 -5.35 25.39 -6.16
N VAL A 229 -4.47 25.07 -5.22
CA VAL A 229 -4.85 24.81 -3.83
C VAL A 229 -4.04 25.65 -2.84
N ASP A 230 -4.64 25.89 -1.69
CA ASP A 230 -3.96 26.46 -0.51
C ASP A 230 -3.11 25.37 0.20
N ASP A 231 -2.48 25.74 1.33
CA ASP A 231 -1.63 24.82 2.11
C ASP A 231 -2.40 23.63 2.71
N GLU A 232 -3.71 23.73 2.84
CA GLU A 232 -4.60 22.66 3.30
C GLU A 232 -5.27 21.91 2.15
N TRP A 233 -4.83 22.14 0.91
CA TRP A 233 -5.35 21.59 -0.34
C TRP A 233 -6.81 21.93 -0.63
N ARG A 234 -7.31 23.07 -0.11
CA ARG A 234 -8.61 23.60 -0.50
C ARG A 234 -8.50 24.28 -1.85
N PRO A 235 -9.41 23.98 -2.80
CA PRO A 235 -9.40 24.61 -4.11
C PRO A 235 -9.56 26.13 -4.01
N VAL A 236 -8.74 26.87 -4.76
CA VAL A 236 -8.81 28.32 -4.86
C VAL A 236 -9.85 28.70 -5.94
N PRO A 237 -10.95 29.37 -5.57
CA PRO A 237 -11.99 29.78 -6.54
C PRO A 237 -11.43 30.64 -7.68
N GLY A 238 -11.94 30.44 -8.89
CA GLY A 238 -11.51 31.17 -10.10
C GLY A 238 -10.19 30.69 -10.69
N SER A 239 -9.63 29.57 -10.19
CA SER A 239 -8.40 28.98 -10.74
C SER A 239 -8.68 27.70 -11.55
N GLU A 240 -9.93 27.40 -11.82
CA GLU A 240 -10.40 26.22 -12.54
C GLU A 240 -9.83 26.18 -13.97
N LYS A 241 -9.33 25.01 -14.32
CA LYS A 241 -8.89 24.75 -15.69
C LYS A 241 -9.28 23.32 -16.09
N THR A 242 -10.11 23.20 -17.11
CA THR A 242 -10.44 21.92 -17.70
C THR A 242 -9.41 21.53 -18.75
N ILE A 243 -8.98 20.28 -18.71
CA ILE A 243 -7.98 19.68 -19.60
C ILE A 243 -8.63 18.45 -20.25
N ALA A 244 -8.65 18.41 -21.58
CA ALA A 244 -9.11 17.23 -22.33
C ALA A 244 -8.09 16.10 -22.19
N VAL A 245 -8.54 14.93 -21.70
CA VAL A 245 -7.72 13.72 -21.47
C VAL A 245 -8.60 12.49 -21.61
N ASP A 246 -8.01 11.36 -21.94
CA ASP A 246 -8.69 10.06 -22.03
C ASP A 246 -8.42 9.14 -20.81
N GLY A 247 -7.61 9.62 -19.85
CA GLY A 247 -7.41 8.92 -18.59
C GLY A 247 -6.83 9.78 -17.49
N VAL A 248 -7.16 9.39 -16.24
CA VAL A 248 -6.69 10.04 -15.01
C VAL A 248 -6.14 8.99 -14.05
N CYS A 249 -4.89 9.15 -13.61
CA CYS A 249 -4.22 8.28 -12.67
C CYS A 249 -4.07 9.00 -11.33
N LEU A 250 -4.85 8.60 -10.32
CA LEU A 250 -4.87 9.23 -9.00
C LEU A 250 -3.89 8.56 -8.04
N GLY A 251 -2.99 9.33 -7.41
CA GLY A 251 -1.97 8.85 -6.49
C GLY A 251 -1.80 9.74 -5.27
N PHE A 252 -2.60 9.53 -4.23
CA PHE A 252 -2.55 10.29 -2.97
C PHE A 252 -1.90 9.49 -1.83
N GLY A 253 -0.84 8.75 -2.12
CA GLY A 253 -0.15 7.87 -1.18
C GLY A 253 -0.76 6.47 -1.12
N PHE A 254 -0.45 5.75 -0.05
CA PHE A 254 -0.75 4.34 0.09
C PHE A 254 -1.50 4.05 1.39
N VAL A 255 -2.09 2.86 1.47
CA VAL A 255 -2.76 2.33 2.66
C VAL A 255 -2.19 0.95 2.95
N PRO A 256 -1.62 0.71 4.13
CA PRO A 256 -1.12 -0.61 4.52
C PRO A 256 -2.21 -1.69 4.51
N GLN A 257 -1.86 -2.89 4.07
CA GLN A 257 -2.76 -4.05 4.10
C GLN A 257 -2.71 -4.69 5.49
N LEU A 258 -3.71 -4.41 6.32
CA LEU A 258 -3.74 -4.77 7.74
C LEU A 258 -4.73 -5.90 8.06
N GLU A 259 -5.36 -6.50 7.06
CA GLU A 259 -6.43 -7.47 7.27
C GLU A 259 -5.96 -8.70 8.05
N LEU A 260 -4.82 -9.27 7.66
CA LEU A 260 -4.24 -10.41 8.36
C LEU A 260 -3.82 -10.04 9.79
N ALA A 261 -3.23 -8.87 9.99
CA ALA A 261 -2.86 -8.39 11.32
C ALA A 261 -4.09 -8.21 12.22
N GLN A 262 -5.21 -7.75 11.66
CA GLN A 262 -6.47 -7.64 12.39
C GLN A 262 -7.07 -9.00 12.73
N ALA A 263 -7.01 -9.98 11.82
CA ALA A 263 -7.48 -11.35 12.07
C ALA A 263 -6.66 -12.02 13.18
N LEU A 264 -5.36 -11.79 13.20
CA LEU A 264 -4.44 -12.23 14.27
C LEU A 264 -4.51 -11.38 15.53
N GLU A 265 -5.36 -10.37 15.57
CA GLU A 265 -5.51 -9.43 16.71
C GLU A 265 -4.21 -8.71 17.09
N CYS A 266 -3.33 -8.46 16.14
CA CYS A 266 -2.17 -7.61 16.34
C CYS A 266 -2.59 -6.18 16.72
N ALA A 267 -1.81 -5.52 17.58
CA ALA A 267 -2.01 -4.11 17.89
C ALA A 267 -1.72 -3.25 16.66
N ILE A 268 -2.62 -2.29 16.41
CA ILE A 268 -2.55 -1.35 15.29
C ILE A 268 -2.53 0.05 15.87
N ASP A 269 -1.68 0.91 15.32
CA ASP A 269 -1.61 2.33 15.66
C ASP A 269 -2.06 3.19 14.49
N TYR A 270 -2.54 4.39 14.82
CA TYR A 270 -2.81 5.44 13.84
C TYR A 270 -1.80 6.57 14.01
N ASP A 271 -1.07 6.87 12.95
CA ASP A 271 -0.13 7.99 12.90
C ASP A 271 -0.86 9.26 12.38
N GLU A 272 -1.16 10.18 13.30
CA GLU A 272 -1.82 11.47 12.99
C GLU A 272 -0.98 12.31 12.00
N ALA A 273 0.35 12.23 12.08
CA ALA A 273 1.23 13.02 11.24
C ALA A 273 1.28 12.53 9.80
N ALA A 274 1.03 11.24 9.57
CA ALA A 274 1.01 10.62 8.26
C ALA A 274 -0.41 10.29 7.74
N SER A 275 -1.44 10.41 8.60
CA SER A 275 -2.81 9.99 8.30
C SER A 275 -2.88 8.52 7.85
N GLU A 276 -2.24 7.63 8.60
CA GLU A 276 -2.20 6.21 8.24
C GLU A 276 -2.23 5.28 9.46
N PHE A 277 -2.79 4.09 9.25
CA PHE A 277 -2.71 2.99 10.21
C PHE A 277 -1.51 2.10 9.90
N SER A 278 -0.89 1.52 10.94
CA SER A 278 0.20 0.55 10.77
C SER A 278 0.19 -0.50 11.90
N ILE A 279 0.81 -1.65 11.66
CA ILE A 279 1.01 -2.66 12.70
C ILE A 279 2.03 -2.11 13.71
N ARG A 280 1.66 -2.14 15.00
CA ARG A 280 2.60 -1.81 16.07
C ARG A 280 3.66 -2.91 16.19
N VAL A 281 4.92 -2.51 16.11
CA VAL A 281 6.07 -3.39 16.27
C VAL A 281 7.08 -2.80 17.25
N ASP A 282 7.88 -3.67 17.88
CA ASP A 282 9.05 -3.24 18.64
C ASP A 282 10.26 -2.93 17.72
N ASP A 283 11.38 -2.53 18.32
CA ASP A 283 12.62 -2.23 17.58
C ASP A 283 13.24 -3.45 16.88
N SER A 284 12.68 -4.63 17.08
CA SER A 284 13.08 -5.89 16.46
C SER A 284 12.00 -6.47 15.53
N LEU A 285 10.96 -5.65 15.26
CA LEU A 285 9.83 -5.97 14.38
C LEU A 285 8.90 -7.08 14.88
N ARG A 286 8.92 -7.38 16.19
CA ARG A 286 7.91 -8.22 16.81
C ARG A 286 6.60 -7.46 16.95
N THR A 287 5.50 -8.09 16.62
CA THR A 287 4.15 -7.55 16.87
C THR A 287 3.73 -7.79 18.35
N SER A 288 2.51 -7.39 18.67
CA SER A 288 1.92 -7.71 19.99
C SER A 288 1.55 -9.19 20.17
N ARG A 289 1.63 -9.99 19.10
CA ARG A 289 1.33 -11.43 19.13
C ARG A 289 2.65 -12.23 19.16
N PRO A 290 2.79 -13.21 20.07
CA PRO A 290 3.99 -14.04 20.14
C PRO A 290 4.28 -14.74 18.80
N ARG A 291 5.54 -14.79 18.39
CA ARG A 291 6.00 -15.45 17.15
C ARG A 291 5.42 -14.88 15.87
N VAL A 292 4.77 -13.69 15.93
CA VAL A 292 4.27 -12.96 14.78
C VAL A 292 5.08 -11.65 14.63
N TYR A 293 5.65 -11.46 13.46
CA TYR A 293 6.46 -10.30 13.08
C TYR A 293 5.79 -9.55 11.94
N ALA A 294 6.17 -8.29 11.74
CA ALA A 294 5.70 -7.52 10.60
C ALA A 294 6.85 -6.72 9.98
N ALA A 295 6.86 -6.60 8.65
CA ALA A 295 7.91 -5.88 7.92
C ALA A 295 7.40 -5.24 6.63
N GLY A 296 7.98 -4.12 6.27
CA GLY A 296 7.67 -3.36 5.06
C GLY A 296 6.50 -2.40 5.25
N GLU A 297 5.75 -2.13 4.20
CA GLU A 297 4.73 -1.09 4.19
C GLU A 297 3.63 -1.26 5.27
N VAL A 298 3.48 -2.45 5.83
CA VAL A 298 2.50 -2.73 6.91
C VAL A 298 2.89 -2.12 8.25
N THR A 299 4.17 -1.78 8.43
CA THR A 299 4.69 -1.11 9.64
C THR A 299 4.77 0.42 9.47
N GLY A 300 4.30 0.93 8.33
CA GLY A 300 4.31 2.32 7.89
C GLY A 300 4.94 2.46 6.50
N ILE A 301 4.37 3.36 5.69
CA ILE A 301 4.82 3.55 4.30
C ILE A 301 6.25 4.09 4.28
N GLY A 302 7.20 3.25 3.87
CA GLY A 302 8.64 3.56 3.92
C GLY A 302 9.39 3.40 2.59
N GLY A 303 8.76 2.76 1.62
CA GLY A 303 9.36 2.43 0.33
C GLY A 303 10.27 1.19 0.38
N VAL A 304 10.72 0.77 -0.81
CA VAL A 304 11.43 -0.50 -1.02
C VAL A 304 12.66 -0.69 -0.14
N ARG A 305 13.41 0.39 0.15
CA ARG A 305 14.64 0.30 0.94
C ARG A 305 14.36 0.01 2.41
N VAL A 306 13.32 0.64 2.97
CA VAL A 306 12.83 0.34 4.32
C VAL A 306 12.30 -1.09 4.36
N ALA A 307 11.48 -1.47 3.37
CA ALA A 307 10.92 -2.82 3.27
C ALA A 307 11.99 -3.91 3.26
N LEU A 308 13.06 -3.75 2.45
CA LEU A 308 14.19 -4.68 2.41
C LEU A 308 14.93 -4.78 3.77
N ALA A 309 15.20 -3.62 4.41
CA ALA A 309 15.91 -3.59 5.68
C ALA A 309 15.08 -4.17 6.83
N GLU A 310 13.79 -3.88 6.86
CA GLU A 310 12.87 -4.46 7.85
C GLU A 310 12.68 -5.95 7.63
N GLY A 311 12.55 -6.41 6.38
CA GLY A 311 12.49 -7.84 6.08
C GLY A 311 13.70 -8.59 6.62
N GLN A 312 14.91 -8.06 6.36
CA GLN A 312 16.15 -8.66 6.91
C GLN A 312 16.12 -8.72 8.44
N LEU A 313 15.70 -7.65 9.10
CA LEU A 313 15.64 -7.60 10.56
C LEU A 313 14.58 -8.55 11.13
N ALA A 314 13.38 -8.61 10.53
CA ALA A 314 12.32 -9.52 10.96
C ALA A 314 12.71 -10.99 10.80
N GLY A 315 13.36 -11.33 9.65
CA GLY A 315 13.90 -12.66 9.43
C GLY A 315 14.98 -13.05 10.46
N LEU A 316 15.92 -12.14 10.77
CA LEU A 316 16.94 -12.37 11.79
C LEU A 316 16.32 -12.55 13.18
N THR A 317 15.30 -11.74 13.50
CA THR A 317 14.61 -11.80 14.80
C THR A 317 13.85 -13.12 14.95
N SER A 318 13.16 -13.59 13.91
CA SER A 318 12.45 -14.88 13.96
C SER A 318 13.40 -16.07 14.16
N VAL A 319 14.58 -16.02 13.53
CA VAL A 319 15.65 -17.03 13.72
C VAL A 319 16.16 -17.07 15.15
N HIS A 320 16.42 -15.90 15.75
CA HIS A 320 16.86 -15.78 17.13
C HIS A 320 15.81 -16.32 18.11
N ASP A 321 14.54 -15.92 17.92
CA ASP A 321 13.44 -16.33 18.79
C ASP A 321 13.11 -17.84 18.65
N ALA A 322 13.45 -18.45 17.51
CA ALA A 322 13.41 -19.90 17.30
C ALA A 322 14.62 -20.65 17.90
N GLY A 323 15.58 -19.93 18.49
CA GLY A 323 16.77 -20.53 19.14
C GLY A 323 17.85 -21.04 18.18
N LEU A 324 17.82 -20.66 16.91
CA LEU A 324 18.78 -21.10 15.89
C LEU A 324 20.10 -20.33 15.92
N ILE A 325 20.12 -19.15 16.52
CA ILE A 325 21.33 -18.36 16.79
C ILE A 325 21.36 -17.90 18.25
N ASN A 326 22.57 -17.74 18.80
CA ASN A 326 22.73 -17.23 20.14
C ASN A 326 22.54 -15.70 20.20
N SER A 327 22.33 -15.19 21.42
CA SER A 327 22.07 -13.76 21.65
C SER A 327 23.24 -12.86 21.23
N GLU A 328 24.50 -13.31 21.31
CA GLU A 328 25.65 -12.55 20.93
C GLU A 328 25.66 -12.30 19.42
N THR A 329 25.52 -13.35 18.61
CA THR A 329 25.41 -13.26 17.13
C THR A 329 24.24 -12.36 16.74
N TYR A 330 23.07 -12.55 17.38
CA TYR A 330 21.90 -11.74 17.14
C TYR A 330 22.15 -10.25 17.40
N MET A 331 22.73 -9.90 18.53
CA MET A 331 22.98 -8.50 18.92
C MET A 331 23.95 -7.80 17.95
N VAL A 332 25.00 -8.51 17.49
CA VAL A 332 25.96 -7.96 16.53
C VAL A 332 25.29 -7.65 15.18
N GLU A 333 24.57 -8.62 14.61
CA GLU A 333 23.91 -8.45 13.32
C GLU A 333 22.77 -7.41 13.42
N ARG A 334 21.95 -7.48 14.48
CA ARG A 334 20.86 -6.53 14.73
C ARG A 334 21.35 -5.09 14.80
N LYS A 335 22.43 -4.82 15.53
CA LYS A 335 22.99 -3.47 15.69
C LYS A 335 23.28 -2.82 14.34
N ARG A 336 23.86 -3.57 13.40
CA ARG A 336 24.15 -3.09 12.03
C ARG A 336 22.88 -2.80 11.25
N MET A 337 21.88 -3.71 11.32
CA MET A 337 20.61 -3.56 10.61
C MET A 337 19.80 -2.38 11.14
N VAL A 338 19.69 -2.21 12.46
CA VAL A 338 18.96 -1.11 13.09
C VAL A 338 19.59 0.25 12.76
N ALA A 339 20.93 0.36 12.79
CA ALA A 339 21.62 1.59 12.43
C ALA A 339 21.34 2.00 10.96
N ARG A 340 21.39 1.02 10.03
CA ARG A 340 21.04 1.24 8.64
C ARG A 340 19.58 1.65 8.45
N LEU A 341 18.66 0.96 9.13
CA LEU A 341 17.23 1.22 9.07
C LEU A 341 16.89 2.62 9.60
N ALA A 342 17.49 3.04 10.71
CA ALA A 342 17.30 4.37 11.28
C ALA A 342 17.66 5.48 10.28
N HIS A 343 18.77 5.33 9.55
CA HIS A 343 19.17 6.29 8.54
C HIS A 343 18.14 6.38 7.38
N ILE A 344 17.71 5.22 6.85
CA ILE A 344 16.76 5.16 5.74
C ILE A 344 15.38 5.72 6.16
N ARG A 345 14.94 5.40 7.38
CA ARG A 345 13.65 5.85 7.92
C ARG A 345 13.57 7.37 8.08
N GLN A 346 14.69 8.09 8.28
CA GLN A 346 14.67 9.56 8.33
C GLN A 346 14.11 10.18 7.05
N ILE A 347 14.55 9.68 5.88
CA ILE A 347 14.06 10.16 4.59
C ILE A 347 12.61 9.74 4.36
N ALA A 348 12.27 8.49 4.67
CA ALA A 348 10.90 7.98 4.55
C ALA A 348 9.91 8.78 5.42
N ASN A 349 10.27 9.06 6.67
CA ASN A 349 9.43 9.85 7.58
C ASN A 349 9.24 11.28 7.09
N TRP A 350 10.29 11.89 6.55
CA TRP A 350 10.16 13.21 5.95
C TRP A 350 9.20 13.18 4.75
N LEU A 351 9.32 12.20 3.85
CA LEU A 351 8.43 12.05 2.70
C LEU A 351 6.97 11.85 3.13
N ARG A 352 6.72 10.99 4.11
CA ARG A 352 5.37 10.74 4.66
C ARG A 352 4.72 12.01 5.18
N GLN A 353 5.46 12.85 5.92
CA GLN A 353 4.95 14.10 6.47
C GLN A 353 4.79 15.19 5.40
N ALA A 354 5.76 15.31 4.49
CA ALA A 354 5.77 16.35 3.46
C ALA A 354 4.63 16.18 2.45
N TYR A 355 4.32 14.93 2.08
CA TYR A 355 3.35 14.59 1.04
C TYR A 355 2.06 13.96 1.58
N ARG A 356 1.82 14.08 2.89
CA ARG A 356 0.58 13.58 3.49
C ARG A 356 -0.66 14.26 2.89
N PRO A 357 -1.78 13.54 2.74
CA PRO A 357 -3.04 14.17 2.37
C PRO A 357 -3.45 15.28 3.34
N ARG A 358 -4.00 16.37 2.81
CA ARG A 358 -4.48 17.51 3.59
C ARG A 358 -6.01 17.51 3.68
N PRO A 359 -6.60 18.20 4.69
CA PRO A 359 -8.05 18.18 4.92
C PRO A 359 -8.90 18.56 3.70
N GLY A 360 -8.43 19.49 2.85
CA GLY A 360 -9.14 19.88 1.63
C GLY A 360 -9.39 18.75 0.63
N LEU A 361 -8.55 17.72 0.62
CA LEU A 361 -8.76 16.54 -0.22
C LEU A 361 -10.08 15.82 0.09
N TRP A 362 -10.44 15.77 1.36
CA TRP A 362 -11.62 15.06 1.84
C TRP A 362 -12.92 15.84 1.66
N SER A 363 -12.83 17.10 1.24
CA SER A 363 -13.97 17.96 0.92
C SER A 363 -14.29 18.08 -0.57
N LEU A 364 -13.55 17.37 -1.44
CA LEU A 364 -13.77 17.41 -2.89
C LEU A 364 -15.02 16.66 -3.34
N ALA A 365 -15.44 15.64 -2.58
CA ALA A 365 -16.63 14.89 -2.91
C ALA A 365 -17.89 15.74 -2.77
N GLU A 366 -18.76 15.63 -3.74
CA GLU A 366 -20.10 16.23 -3.78
C GLU A 366 -21.16 15.23 -3.30
N PRO A 367 -22.39 15.66 -2.95
CA PRO A 367 -23.46 14.75 -2.50
C PRO A 367 -23.71 13.55 -3.41
N THR A 368 -23.58 13.73 -4.72
CA THR A 368 -23.74 12.68 -5.74
C THR A 368 -22.51 11.80 -5.95
N THR A 369 -21.38 12.16 -5.36
CA THR A 369 -20.14 11.39 -5.52
C THR A 369 -20.29 10.01 -4.90
N MET A 370 -19.98 8.97 -5.66
CA MET A 370 -19.97 7.59 -5.21
C MET A 370 -18.89 7.39 -4.13
N LEU A 371 -19.29 6.96 -2.95
CA LEU A 371 -18.40 6.62 -1.83
C LEU A 371 -18.03 5.13 -1.85
N CYS A 372 -19.03 4.27 -2.04
CA CYS A 372 -18.84 2.82 -2.10
C CYS A 372 -19.38 2.26 -3.41
N ARG A 373 -18.47 1.80 -4.29
CA ARG A 373 -18.82 1.24 -5.61
C ARG A 373 -19.48 -0.14 -5.53
N CYS A 374 -19.25 -0.89 -4.45
CA CYS A 374 -19.77 -2.25 -4.29
C CYS A 374 -21.23 -2.28 -3.81
N GLU A 375 -21.64 -1.24 -3.09
CA GLU A 375 -22.98 -1.14 -2.45
C GLU A 375 -23.73 0.11 -2.92
N ASP A 376 -23.25 0.77 -3.98
CA ASP A 376 -23.85 1.98 -4.60
C ASP A 376 -24.21 3.09 -3.60
N VAL A 377 -23.32 3.32 -2.62
CA VAL A 377 -23.52 4.34 -1.58
C VAL A 377 -22.87 5.64 -2.00
N THR A 378 -23.66 6.71 -2.13
CA THR A 378 -23.17 8.07 -2.40
C THR A 378 -22.79 8.78 -1.10
N LEU A 379 -22.10 9.94 -1.23
CA LEU A 379 -21.81 10.79 -0.07
C LEU A 379 -23.09 11.26 0.62
N ALA A 380 -24.13 11.68 -0.12
CA ALA A 380 -25.42 12.08 0.43
C ALA A 380 -26.06 10.96 1.27
N THR A 381 -25.99 9.71 0.81
CA THR A 381 -26.48 8.55 1.55
C THR A 381 -25.72 8.37 2.87
N ALA A 382 -24.40 8.54 2.84
CA ALA A 382 -23.56 8.46 4.03
C ALA A 382 -23.84 9.62 5.01
N GLU A 383 -24.05 10.85 4.52
CA GLU A 383 -24.42 12.01 5.34
C GLU A 383 -25.82 11.83 5.99
N ALA A 384 -26.80 11.36 5.23
CA ALA A 384 -28.13 11.08 5.74
C ALA A 384 -28.12 10.04 6.88
N ALA A 385 -27.25 9.04 6.79
CA ALA A 385 -27.07 8.04 7.83
C ALA A 385 -26.59 8.63 9.18
N LEU A 386 -25.99 9.82 9.17
CA LEU A 386 -25.47 10.49 10.36
C LEU A 386 -26.45 11.47 11.01
N THR A 387 -27.61 11.72 10.40
CA THR A 387 -28.61 12.68 10.93
C THR A 387 -29.03 12.34 12.37
N ASN A 388 -29.20 11.04 12.65
CA ASN A 388 -29.65 10.55 13.96
C ASN A 388 -28.63 9.57 14.60
N ASN A 389 -27.41 9.49 14.07
CA ASN A 389 -26.38 8.56 14.53
C ASN A 389 -25.08 9.31 14.82
N PRO A 390 -24.24 8.80 15.73
CA PRO A 390 -22.93 9.39 15.97
C PRO A 390 -22.06 9.31 14.71
N PRO A 391 -21.21 10.32 14.44
CA PRO A 391 -20.37 10.36 13.24
C PRO A 391 -19.20 9.37 13.36
N THR A 392 -19.49 8.10 13.21
CA THR A 392 -18.52 7.01 13.28
C THR A 392 -18.58 6.15 12.01
N PRO A 393 -17.46 5.54 11.60
CA PRO A 393 -17.45 4.60 10.48
C PRO A 393 -18.44 3.44 10.66
N TYR A 394 -18.65 3.00 11.90
CA TYR A 394 -19.58 1.93 12.22
C TYR A 394 -21.04 2.35 11.98
N ALA A 395 -21.43 3.54 12.39
CA ALA A 395 -22.80 4.04 12.18
C ALA A 395 -23.13 4.15 10.69
N VAL A 396 -22.22 4.70 9.88
CA VAL A 396 -22.41 4.76 8.43
C VAL A 396 -22.49 3.34 7.84
N LYS A 397 -21.58 2.43 8.24
CA LYS A 397 -21.58 1.04 7.78
C LYS A 397 -22.89 0.32 8.04
N THR A 398 -23.42 0.42 9.25
CA THR A 398 -24.65 -0.30 9.63
C THR A 398 -25.90 0.27 8.95
N ALA A 399 -25.95 1.56 8.75
CA ALA A 399 -27.09 2.22 8.11
C ALA A 399 -27.11 2.10 6.58
N THR A 400 -25.95 1.99 5.93
CA THR A 400 -25.83 2.09 4.45
C THR A 400 -25.21 0.87 3.79
N ARG A 401 -24.68 -0.10 4.55
CA ARG A 401 -23.90 -1.24 4.07
C ARG A 401 -22.53 -0.84 3.45
N VAL A 402 -22.10 0.43 3.50
CA VAL A 402 -20.79 0.84 3.03
C VAL A 402 -19.68 -0.08 3.56
N GLY A 403 -18.81 -0.56 2.69
CA GLY A 403 -17.72 -1.46 3.04
C GLY A 403 -18.13 -2.91 3.35
N MET A 404 -19.36 -3.33 3.02
CA MET A 404 -19.82 -4.72 3.15
C MET A 404 -19.71 -5.52 1.85
N GLY A 405 -19.43 -4.88 0.72
CA GLY A 405 -19.28 -5.55 -0.57
C GLY A 405 -17.96 -6.28 -0.73
N LEU A 406 -17.68 -6.81 -1.93
CA LEU A 406 -16.56 -7.70 -2.26
C LEU A 406 -15.18 -7.18 -1.84
N CYS A 407 -14.94 -5.86 -1.91
CA CYS A 407 -13.67 -5.28 -1.46
C CYS A 407 -13.55 -5.19 0.07
N GLN A 408 -14.59 -5.51 0.83
CA GLN A 408 -14.65 -5.51 2.30
C GLN A 408 -14.16 -4.19 2.92
N GLY A 409 -14.45 -3.07 2.26
CA GLY A 409 -14.10 -1.73 2.73
C GLY A 409 -12.72 -1.22 2.31
N ARG A 410 -11.89 -2.00 1.61
CA ARG A 410 -10.54 -1.58 1.19
C ARG A 410 -10.54 -0.29 0.37
N ILE A 411 -11.58 -0.08 -0.43
CA ILE A 411 -11.70 1.11 -1.29
C ILE A 411 -12.35 2.28 -0.53
N CYS A 412 -13.48 2.07 0.13
CA CYS A 412 -14.25 3.17 0.71
C CYS A 412 -13.81 3.55 2.13
N SER A 413 -13.31 2.60 2.95
CA SER A 413 -13.04 2.89 4.36
C SER A 413 -11.92 3.91 4.60
N PRO A 414 -10.80 3.93 3.83
CA PRO A 414 -9.77 4.93 4.04
C PRO A 414 -10.29 6.36 3.81
N TYR A 415 -11.09 6.55 2.75
CA TYR A 415 -11.71 7.84 2.48
C TYR A 415 -12.75 8.19 3.55
N LEU A 416 -13.66 7.27 3.89
CA LEU A 416 -14.73 7.50 4.87
C LEU A 416 -14.18 7.93 6.24
N ILE A 417 -13.12 7.28 6.71
CA ILE A 417 -12.50 7.61 8.01
C ILE A 417 -11.95 9.05 7.99
N GLU A 418 -11.20 9.41 6.97
CA GLU A 418 -10.60 10.75 6.86
C GLU A 418 -11.66 11.82 6.61
N TRP A 419 -12.70 11.53 5.84
CA TRP A 419 -13.84 12.42 5.65
C TRP A 419 -14.57 12.69 6.97
N LEU A 420 -14.85 11.65 7.77
CA LEU A 420 -15.43 11.80 9.10
C LEU A 420 -14.55 12.63 10.04
N ARG A 421 -13.24 12.44 9.96
CA ARG A 421 -12.28 13.25 10.74
C ARG A 421 -12.32 14.72 10.33
N ALA A 422 -12.26 14.99 9.03
CA ALA A 422 -12.23 16.34 8.50
C ALA A 422 -13.59 17.08 8.68
N ARG A 423 -14.71 16.38 8.50
CA ARG A 423 -16.04 17.00 8.48
C ARG A 423 -16.70 17.04 9.85
N TYR A 424 -16.51 15.99 10.66
CA TYR A 424 -17.22 15.78 11.94
C TYR A 424 -16.29 15.71 13.15
N ASN A 425 -15.01 16.01 12.97
CA ASN A 425 -14.00 15.94 14.03
C ASN A 425 -13.96 14.55 14.72
N TYR A 426 -14.22 13.49 13.94
CA TYR A 426 -14.13 12.12 14.44
C TYR A 426 -12.72 11.84 14.93
N ARG A 427 -12.60 11.36 16.16
CA ARG A 427 -11.32 10.93 16.74
C ARG A 427 -11.23 9.43 16.69
N ILE A 428 -10.14 8.93 16.10
CA ILE A 428 -9.84 7.51 16.12
C ILE A 428 -9.52 7.11 17.57
N PRO A 429 -10.26 6.14 18.15
CA PRO A 429 -9.97 5.68 19.51
C PRO A 429 -8.54 5.13 19.60
N HIS A 430 -7.89 5.30 20.77
CA HIS A 430 -6.57 4.72 21.02
C HIS A 430 -6.62 3.19 20.81
N GLY A 431 -5.71 2.64 20.01
CA GLY A 431 -5.78 1.24 19.59
C GLY A 431 -6.96 0.91 18.65
N GLY A 432 -7.60 1.96 18.09
CA GLY A 432 -8.70 1.81 17.16
C GLY A 432 -8.27 1.14 15.87
N ARG A 433 -9.10 0.22 15.38
CA ARG A 433 -8.88 -0.46 14.11
C ARG A 433 -9.42 0.39 12.96
N PRO A 434 -8.77 0.39 11.79
CA PRO A 434 -9.22 1.19 10.64
C PRO A 434 -10.62 0.78 10.19
N TRP A 435 -10.85 -0.52 10.13
CA TRP A 435 -12.11 -1.13 9.70
C TRP A 435 -12.20 -2.53 10.28
N ARG A 436 -13.37 -2.94 10.74
CA ARG A 436 -13.51 -4.29 11.30
C ARG A 436 -13.54 -5.32 10.19
N ILE A 437 -12.52 -6.15 10.13
CA ILE A 437 -12.37 -7.26 9.21
C ILE A 437 -12.98 -8.53 9.82
N ARG A 438 -13.54 -9.38 8.96
CA ARG A 438 -14.03 -10.73 9.31
C ARG A 438 -13.60 -11.70 8.23
N PRO A 439 -13.26 -12.92 8.57
CA PRO A 439 -13.06 -13.98 7.60
C PRO A 439 -14.31 -14.24 6.72
N PRO A 440 -14.11 -14.63 5.46
CA PRO A 440 -12.83 -14.79 4.79
C PRO A 440 -12.18 -13.44 4.45
N LEU A 441 -10.86 -13.33 4.63
CA LEU A 441 -10.10 -12.10 4.38
C LEU A 441 -10.02 -11.74 2.89
N ARG A 442 -10.27 -12.70 2.03
CA ARG A 442 -10.41 -12.57 0.58
C ARG A 442 -11.66 -13.30 0.13
N PRO A 443 -12.37 -12.85 -0.90
CA PRO A 443 -13.46 -13.62 -1.49
C PRO A 443 -12.97 -15.00 -1.93
N VAL A 444 -13.70 -16.05 -1.55
CA VAL A 444 -13.44 -17.44 -1.90
C VAL A 444 -14.73 -18.04 -2.43
N PRO A 445 -14.71 -18.85 -3.51
CA PRO A 445 -15.87 -19.60 -3.94
C PRO A 445 -16.37 -20.50 -2.80
N LEU A 446 -17.68 -20.53 -2.58
CA LEU A 446 -18.27 -21.30 -1.47
C LEU A 446 -17.96 -22.81 -1.60
N GLY A 447 -17.91 -23.31 -2.84
CA GLY A 447 -17.55 -24.71 -3.11
C GLY A 447 -16.16 -25.08 -2.60
N ASP A 448 -15.19 -24.17 -2.76
CA ASP A 448 -13.80 -24.39 -2.32
C ASP A 448 -13.67 -24.34 -0.80
N TRP A 449 -14.54 -23.57 -0.12
CA TRP A 449 -14.57 -23.50 1.33
C TRP A 449 -15.17 -24.75 1.97
N LEU A 450 -16.09 -25.39 1.28
CA LEU A 450 -16.78 -26.61 1.76
C LEU A 450 -16.14 -27.91 1.28
N ALA A 451 -15.14 -27.84 0.41
CA ALA A 451 -14.42 -29.03 -0.07
C ALA A 451 -13.72 -29.70 1.13
N PRO A 452 -13.85 -31.03 1.31
CA PRO A 452 -13.10 -31.74 2.32
C PRO A 452 -11.60 -31.56 2.04
N GLU A 453 -10.81 -31.37 3.11
CA GLU A 453 -9.35 -31.38 3.02
C GLU A 453 -8.95 -32.68 2.26
N VAL A 454 -8.43 -32.51 1.05
CA VAL A 454 -7.79 -33.65 0.35
C VAL A 454 -6.48 -33.86 1.08
N ALA A 455 -6.46 -34.93 1.84
CA ALA A 455 -5.35 -35.37 2.68
C ALA A 455 -4.07 -35.64 1.85
#